data_8e8443cf04b85d13edad04f4c42f0656
#
_entry.id   8e8443cf04b85d13edad04f4c42f0656
#
_cell.length_a   1.000
_cell.length_b   1.000
_cell.length_c   1.000
_cell.angle_alpha   90.00
_cell.angle_beta   90.00
_cell.angle_gamma   90.00
#
_symmetry.space_group_name_H-M   'P 1'
#
loop_
_entity.id
_entity.type
_entity.pdbx_description
1 polymer ?
#
loop_
_entity_poly.entity_id
_entity_poly.type
_entity_poly.pdbx_seq_one_letter_code
_entity_poly.pdbx_strand_id
1 'polypeptide(L)'
;MARSLKGAAFLPLSGLHASSAAWVLGQQVLVRGLVAVKFLMVGRILGPSAVGIAAVALLAVAIAEALSDTGLPQAVVQGQQAPTDDQFGALWTVLTCRGALVALLLAALAPVLQTQFHLEGGLLPLLMAAALPLIRGLASPAYFIVTRERGFQQIAGVEVAAAATDCAVGLACALAGAGAAAILIGLLAGESLKSALTWLAMKPRPRLRPHWSGIGHYMGFSRWIWAGSVVNLLLNQFDKVIVGKLLGPAQLGVYQMSSKFAQMLLADAGIAMSQYLFPTFAARFRKQDGSDATLLRRFVLLGGLGLAIVVVALRLAAEPLFLLVLGPAWLGAVPLFRIFAIYMAIGALIAVLVAYLRAVGLPKATTQASVIQVCVLLATVPFATHYWGAVGIAWAMTLGLSCAAGWMLYRIRGLRNTKEA
;
A
#
# COMPACT_ATOMS: atom_id res chain seq x y z
N MET A 1 8.08 -5.36 38.48
CA MET A 1 8.98 -4.23 38.71
C MET A 1 8.81 -3.22 37.59
N ALA A 2 7.86 -2.30 37.74
CA ALA A 2 7.56 -1.28 36.75
C ALA A 2 8.45 -0.06 37.03
N ARG A 3 9.53 0.12 36.28
CA ARG A 3 10.34 1.34 36.30
C ARG A 3 9.99 2.23 35.11
N SER A 4 9.38 3.34 35.47
CA SER A 4 9.19 4.61 34.80
C SER A 4 10.11 4.88 33.60
N LEU A 5 9.52 4.86 32.38
CA LEU A 5 10.10 5.43 31.16
C LEU A 5 9.79 6.95 31.11
N LYS A 6 10.44 7.74 31.98
CA LYS A 6 10.48 9.19 31.85
C LYS A 6 11.88 9.56 31.33
N GLY A 7 11.96 10.13 30.14
CA GLY A 7 13.12 10.85 29.67
C GLY A 7 13.58 10.58 28.25
N ALA A 8 12.82 11.01 27.26
CA ALA A 8 13.37 11.47 26.00
C ALA A 8 12.51 12.69 25.58
N ALA A 9 13.08 13.88 25.79
CA ALA A 9 12.44 15.13 25.46
C ALA A 9 12.37 15.30 23.92
N PHE A 10 11.31 14.83 23.31
CA PHE A 10 10.76 15.44 22.11
C PHE A 10 9.94 16.64 22.55
N LEU A 11 10.07 17.76 21.83
CA LEU A 11 9.42 19.05 22.11
C LEU A 11 8.02 18.85 22.71
N PRO A 12 7.71 19.40 23.87
CA PRO A 12 6.40 19.28 24.45
C PRO A 12 5.44 20.17 23.68
N LEU A 13 4.70 19.58 22.73
CA LEU A 13 3.44 20.13 22.29
C LEU A 13 2.40 19.85 23.41
N SER A 14 2.71 20.38 24.60
CA SER A 14 1.84 20.37 25.77
C SER A 14 0.68 21.33 25.53
N GLY A 15 -0.48 20.79 25.16
CA GLY A 15 -1.71 21.56 25.06
C GLY A 15 -2.85 20.91 24.28
N LEU A 16 -2.58 19.91 23.45
CA LEU A 16 -3.61 19.20 22.72
C LEU A 16 -3.76 17.79 23.29
N HIS A 17 -4.69 17.61 24.23
CA HIS A 17 -5.28 16.32 24.55
C HIS A 17 -6.14 15.86 23.35
N ALA A 18 -5.53 15.82 22.16
CA ALA A 18 -6.13 15.20 21.00
C ALA A 18 -6.25 13.70 21.28
N SER A 19 -7.44 13.13 21.08
CA SER A 19 -7.67 11.70 21.19
C SER A 19 -6.64 10.95 20.33
N SER A 20 -6.21 9.76 20.74
CA SER A 20 -5.25 8.93 19.96
C SER A 20 -5.66 8.79 18.48
N ALA A 21 -6.96 8.84 18.19
CA ALA A 21 -7.53 8.82 16.86
C ALA A 21 -7.17 10.07 16.03
N ALA A 22 -7.16 11.27 16.64
CA ALA A 22 -6.80 12.50 15.93
C ALA A 22 -5.32 12.51 15.50
N TRP A 23 -4.43 11.96 16.33
CA TRP A 23 -3.01 11.78 15.97
C TRP A 23 -2.83 10.84 14.80
N VAL A 24 -3.50 9.69 14.82
CA VAL A 24 -3.44 8.70 13.72
C VAL A 24 -3.98 9.29 12.43
N LEU A 25 -5.13 9.98 12.47
CA LEU A 25 -5.71 10.61 11.28
C LEU A 25 -4.85 11.76 10.76
N GLY A 26 -4.37 12.64 11.64
CA GLY A 26 -3.49 13.75 11.28
C GLY A 26 -2.19 13.28 10.62
N GLN A 27 -1.56 12.27 11.20
CA GLN A 27 -0.38 11.63 10.61
C GLN A 27 -0.69 11.06 9.22
N GLN A 28 -1.78 10.29 9.07
CA GLN A 28 -2.12 9.69 7.78
C GLN A 28 -2.33 10.75 6.69
N VAL A 29 -3.06 11.83 7.02
CA VAL A 29 -3.30 12.93 6.07
C VAL A 29 -1.98 13.60 5.69
N LEU A 30 -1.12 13.89 6.67
CA LEU A 30 0.14 14.57 6.43
C LEU A 30 1.13 13.71 5.62
N VAL A 31 1.33 12.45 6.00
CA VAL A 31 2.21 11.51 5.27
C VAL A 31 1.69 11.30 3.85
N ARG A 32 0.39 11.04 3.67
CA ARG A 32 -0.21 10.87 2.33
C ARG A 32 -0.11 12.14 1.50
N GLY A 33 -0.29 13.31 2.12
CA GLY A 33 -0.11 14.60 1.47
C GLY A 33 1.33 14.80 0.97
N LEU A 34 2.33 14.53 1.82
CA LEU A 34 3.75 14.61 1.43
C LEU A 34 4.10 13.64 0.31
N VAL A 35 3.62 12.40 0.40
CA VAL A 35 3.81 11.39 -0.66
C VAL A 35 3.14 11.83 -1.97
N ALA A 36 1.95 12.41 -1.90
CA ALA A 36 1.22 12.92 -3.06
C ALA A 36 1.98 14.10 -3.70
N VAL A 37 2.39 15.08 -2.91
CA VAL A 37 3.17 16.22 -3.36
C VAL A 37 4.47 15.76 -4.04
N LYS A 38 5.25 14.89 -3.37
CA LYS A 38 6.45 14.32 -3.98
C LYS A 38 6.15 13.66 -5.31
N PHE A 39 5.15 12.75 -5.34
CA PHE A 39 4.86 11.95 -6.52
C PHE A 39 4.45 12.82 -7.70
N LEU A 40 3.61 13.84 -7.49
CA LEU A 40 3.15 14.74 -8.54
C LEU A 40 4.25 15.71 -8.99
N MET A 41 4.97 16.34 -8.05
CA MET A 41 6.02 17.31 -8.36
C MET A 41 7.22 16.65 -9.05
N VAL A 42 7.70 15.54 -8.49
CA VAL A 42 8.80 14.77 -9.08
C VAL A 42 8.37 14.17 -10.43
N GLY A 43 7.14 13.67 -10.53
CA GLY A 43 6.59 13.18 -11.79
C GLY A 43 6.55 14.28 -12.87
N ARG A 44 6.12 15.51 -12.52
CA ARG A 44 6.11 16.67 -13.42
C ARG A 44 7.49 17.02 -13.95
N ILE A 45 8.53 16.97 -13.06
CA ILE A 45 9.92 17.34 -13.41
C ILE A 45 10.57 16.25 -14.28
N LEU A 46 10.39 14.98 -13.92
CA LEU A 46 11.13 13.87 -14.53
C LEU A 46 10.47 13.29 -15.79
N GLY A 47 9.15 13.38 -15.90
CA GLY A 47 8.41 12.79 -17.02
C GLY A 47 8.21 11.29 -16.93
N PRO A 48 7.49 10.68 -17.92
CA PRO A 48 7.03 9.29 -17.87
C PRO A 48 8.13 8.25 -17.84
N SER A 49 9.20 8.42 -18.61
CA SER A 49 10.28 7.42 -18.72
C SER A 49 11.01 7.23 -17.40
N ALA A 50 11.44 8.33 -16.76
CA ALA A 50 12.16 8.26 -15.48
C ALA A 50 11.27 7.69 -14.34
N VAL A 51 9.99 8.09 -14.29
CA VAL A 51 9.02 7.51 -13.36
C VAL A 51 8.84 6.02 -13.62
N GLY A 52 8.82 5.61 -14.88
CA GLY A 52 8.71 4.19 -15.28
C GLY A 52 9.91 3.35 -14.85
N ILE A 53 11.14 3.85 -15.02
CA ILE A 53 12.36 3.17 -14.56
C ILE A 53 12.30 2.99 -13.03
N ALA A 54 11.98 4.05 -12.28
CA ALA A 54 11.82 3.94 -10.83
C ALA A 54 10.67 2.98 -10.45
N ALA A 55 9.59 2.95 -11.22
CA ALA A 55 8.48 2.04 -10.99
C ALA A 55 8.88 0.58 -11.16
N VAL A 56 9.69 0.21 -12.19
CA VAL A 56 10.24 -1.14 -12.34
C VAL A 56 11.13 -1.51 -11.16
N ALA A 57 11.99 -0.61 -10.72
CA ALA A 57 12.89 -0.86 -9.59
C ALA A 57 12.10 -1.12 -8.29
N LEU A 58 11.09 -0.30 -8.01
CA LEU A 58 10.24 -0.47 -6.84
C LEU A 58 9.30 -1.69 -6.95
N LEU A 59 8.89 -2.06 -8.16
CA LEU A 59 8.13 -3.28 -8.42
C LEU A 59 8.95 -4.53 -8.08
N ALA A 60 10.23 -4.56 -8.48
CA ALA A 60 11.13 -5.65 -8.12
C ALA A 60 11.29 -5.80 -6.60
N VAL A 61 11.44 -4.68 -5.88
CA VAL A 61 11.47 -4.67 -4.40
C VAL A 61 10.15 -5.21 -3.83
N ALA A 62 9.00 -4.72 -4.32
CA ALA A 62 7.70 -5.14 -3.82
C ALA A 62 7.45 -6.65 -4.01
N ILE A 63 7.88 -7.21 -5.15
CA ILE A 63 7.78 -8.66 -5.42
C ILE A 63 8.68 -9.44 -4.47
N ALA A 64 9.94 -9.04 -4.33
CA ALA A 64 10.89 -9.74 -3.47
C ALA A 64 10.50 -9.68 -1.98
N GLU A 65 10.01 -8.52 -1.51
CA GLU A 65 9.51 -8.37 -0.15
C GLU A 65 8.25 -9.21 0.12
N ALA A 66 7.29 -9.25 -0.80
CA ALA A 66 6.08 -10.05 -0.65
C ALA A 66 6.38 -11.56 -0.65
N LEU A 67 7.28 -12.03 -1.52
CA LEU A 67 7.68 -13.44 -1.58
C LEU A 67 8.50 -13.88 -0.36
N SER A 68 9.24 -12.96 0.26
CA SER A 68 10.03 -13.20 1.46
C SER A 68 9.33 -12.82 2.75
N ASP A 69 8.05 -12.39 2.72
CA ASP A 69 7.33 -11.94 3.93
C ASP A 69 7.25 -13.06 4.97
N THR A 70 7.74 -12.77 6.16
CA THR A 70 7.74 -13.72 7.28
C THR A 70 6.53 -13.57 8.19
N GLY A 71 5.77 -12.48 8.08
CA GLY A 71 4.66 -12.16 8.99
C GLY A 71 5.07 -11.95 10.46
N LEU A 72 6.37 -11.94 10.76
CA LEU A 72 6.88 -11.76 12.14
C LEU A 72 6.48 -10.41 12.75
N PRO A 73 6.55 -9.29 12.04
CA PRO A 73 6.08 -8.00 12.55
C PRO A 73 4.62 -8.04 13.04
N GLN A 74 3.74 -8.65 12.24
CA GLN A 74 2.32 -8.78 12.55
C GLN A 74 2.10 -9.70 13.75
N ALA A 75 2.85 -10.80 13.84
CA ALA A 75 2.79 -11.74 14.94
C ALA A 75 3.21 -11.10 16.28
N VAL A 76 4.20 -10.22 16.28
CA VAL A 76 4.63 -9.47 17.49
C VAL A 76 3.55 -8.49 17.94
N VAL A 77 2.94 -7.76 17.01
CA VAL A 77 1.87 -6.79 17.34
C VAL A 77 0.61 -7.48 17.87
N GLN A 78 0.26 -8.66 17.34
CA GLN A 78 -0.95 -9.41 17.71
C GLN A 78 -0.74 -10.38 18.88
N GLY A 79 0.49 -10.74 19.20
CA GLY A 79 0.83 -11.70 20.23
C GLY A 79 0.26 -11.32 21.61
N GLN A 80 -0.18 -12.30 22.41
CA GLN A 80 -0.72 -12.03 23.74
C GLN A 80 0.36 -11.54 24.75
N GLN A 81 1.59 -12.02 24.59
CA GLN A 81 2.72 -11.64 25.43
C GLN A 81 3.73 -10.79 24.66
N ALA A 82 4.39 -9.88 25.37
CA ALA A 82 5.52 -9.15 24.80
C ALA A 82 6.69 -10.13 24.55
N PRO A 83 7.45 -9.98 23.47
CA PRO A 83 8.62 -10.81 23.22
C PRO A 83 9.65 -10.64 24.34
N THR A 84 10.29 -11.74 24.73
CA THR A 84 11.44 -11.70 25.64
C THR A 84 12.63 -11.03 24.96
N ASP A 85 13.66 -10.62 25.72
CA ASP A 85 14.87 -9.97 25.16
C ASP A 85 15.55 -10.85 24.10
N ASP A 86 15.55 -12.18 24.30
CA ASP A 86 16.13 -13.14 23.36
C ASP A 86 15.29 -13.25 22.08
N GLN A 87 13.97 -13.32 22.21
CA GLN A 87 13.04 -13.31 21.05
C GLN A 87 13.13 -11.99 20.28
N PHE A 88 13.31 -10.88 20.98
CA PHE A 88 13.45 -9.57 20.39
C PHE A 88 14.75 -9.41 19.59
N GLY A 89 15.87 -9.91 20.13
CA GLY A 89 17.14 -9.96 19.42
C GLY A 89 17.10 -10.89 18.20
N ALA A 90 16.48 -12.07 18.34
CA ALA A 90 16.29 -13.01 17.25
C ALA A 90 15.39 -12.44 16.14
N LEU A 91 14.32 -11.74 16.50
CA LEU A 91 13.45 -11.04 15.55
C LEU A 91 14.23 -10.05 14.69
N TRP A 92 15.05 -9.18 15.31
CA TRP A 92 15.86 -8.23 14.57
C TRP A 92 16.88 -8.93 13.66
N THR A 93 17.54 -9.99 14.14
CA THR A 93 18.49 -10.78 13.34
C THR A 93 17.82 -11.35 12.09
N VAL A 94 16.62 -11.96 12.24
CA VAL A 94 15.87 -12.51 11.10
C VAL A 94 15.50 -11.43 10.09
N LEU A 95 14.98 -10.29 10.56
CA LEU A 95 14.57 -9.18 9.68
C LEU A 95 15.78 -8.58 8.92
N THR A 96 16.92 -8.44 9.61
CA THR A 96 18.15 -7.93 9.00
C THR A 96 18.74 -8.93 8.00
N CYS A 97 18.84 -10.22 8.35
CA CYS A 97 19.32 -11.27 7.44
C CYS A 97 18.42 -11.40 6.21
N ARG A 98 17.10 -11.38 6.42
CA ARG A 98 16.13 -11.35 5.30
C ARG A 98 16.36 -10.13 4.42
N GLY A 99 16.47 -8.93 5.01
CA GLY A 99 16.71 -7.69 4.28
C GLY A 99 18.00 -7.74 3.47
N ALA A 100 19.10 -8.24 4.06
CA ALA A 100 20.38 -8.42 3.39
C ALA A 100 20.30 -9.43 2.24
N LEU A 101 19.64 -10.58 2.46
CA LEU A 101 19.46 -11.60 1.43
C LEU A 101 18.67 -11.08 0.24
N VAL A 102 17.56 -10.37 0.50
CA VAL A 102 16.72 -9.77 -0.54
C VAL A 102 17.50 -8.68 -1.30
N ALA A 103 18.27 -7.85 -0.59
CA ALA A 103 19.10 -6.82 -1.20
C ALA A 103 20.17 -7.41 -2.13
N LEU A 104 20.87 -8.45 -1.68
CA LEU A 104 21.87 -9.16 -2.47
C LEU A 104 21.24 -9.83 -3.70
N LEU A 105 20.09 -10.49 -3.54
CA LEU A 105 19.36 -11.11 -4.63
C LEU A 105 18.94 -10.08 -5.67
N LEU A 106 18.37 -8.96 -5.25
CA LEU A 106 17.94 -7.88 -6.15
C LEU A 106 19.13 -7.23 -6.85
N ALA A 107 20.25 -7.02 -6.15
CA ALA A 107 21.48 -6.49 -6.75
C ALA A 107 22.06 -7.45 -7.80
N ALA A 108 22.08 -8.75 -7.52
CA ALA A 108 22.51 -9.77 -8.47
C ALA A 108 21.57 -9.88 -9.70
N LEU A 109 20.27 -9.68 -9.50
CA LEU A 109 19.28 -9.70 -10.57
C LEU A 109 19.18 -8.37 -11.34
N ALA A 110 19.77 -7.28 -10.85
CA ALA A 110 19.66 -5.96 -11.46
C ALA A 110 20.05 -5.92 -12.95
N PRO A 111 21.17 -6.54 -13.41
CA PRO A 111 21.50 -6.59 -14.85
C PRO A 111 20.45 -7.34 -15.68
N VAL A 112 19.91 -8.44 -15.13
CA VAL A 112 18.87 -9.24 -15.81
C VAL A 112 17.56 -8.42 -15.89
N LEU A 113 17.18 -7.73 -14.84
CA LEU A 113 15.99 -6.86 -14.84
C LEU A 113 16.15 -5.70 -15.82
N GLN A 114 17.34 -5.10 -15.88
CA GLN A 114 17.65 -4.06 -16.84
C GLN A 114 17.41 -4.50 -18.27
N THR A 115 17.92 -5.68 -18.65
CA THR A 115 17.74 -6.22 -20.00
C THR A 115 16.30 -6.65 -20.28
N GLN A 116 15.64 -7.34 -19.34
CA GLN A 116 14.28 -7.85 -19.51
C GLN A 116 13.21 -6.73 -19.62
N PHE A 117 13.43 -5.61 -18.96
CA PHE A 117 12.52 -4.44 -19.00
C PHE A 117 13.02 -3.33 -19.93
N HIS A 118 14.10 -3.55 -20.68
CA HIS A 118 14.70 -2.59 -21.62
C HIS A 118 14.97 -1.21 -20.97
N LEU A 119 15.59 -1.20 -19.78
CA LEU A 119 15.83 0.01 -19.01
C LEU A 119 17.14 0.68 -19.43
N GLU A 120 17.09 1.65 -20.32
CA GLU A 120 18.24 2.48 -20.65
C GLU A 120 18.69 3.29 -19.42
N GLY A 121 19.93 3.10 -18.96
CA GLY A 121 20.43 3.74 -17.74
C GLY A 121 19.80 3.26 -16.43
N GLY A 122 19.05 2.15 -16.42
CA GLY A 122 18.29 1.65 -15.29
C GLY A 122 19.09 0.90 -14.23
N LEU A 123 20.37 0.58 -14.47
CA LEU A 123 21.18 -0.22 -13.53
C LEU A 123 21.34 0.48 -12.18
N LEU A 124 21.71 1.74 -12.18
CA LEU A 124 21.91 2.52 -10.95
C LEU A 124 20.59 2.63 -10.13
N PRO A 125 19.45 3.02 -10.70
CA PRO A 125 18.17 2.94 -10.02
C PRO A 125 17.83 1.56 -9.45
N LEU A 126 18.08 0.47 -10.17
CA LEU A 126 17.84 -0.90 -9.69
C LEU A 126 18.71 -1.24 -8.48
N LEU A 127 20.02 -0.90 -8.53
CA LEU A 127 20.94 -1.11 -7.40
C LEU A 127 20.56 -0.26 -6.18
N MET A 128 20.14 0.99 -6.39
CA MET A 128 19.63 1.83 -5.31
C MET A 128 18.38 1.22 -4.66
N ALA A 129 17.43 0.76 -5.47
CA ALA A 129 16.22 0.11 -4.95
C ALA A 129 16.55 -1.19 -4.20
N ALA A 130 17.55 -1.95 -4.63
CA ALA A 130 18.01 -3.16 -3.95
C ALA A 130 18.50 -2.90 -2.52
N ALA A 131 18.94 -1.70 -2.17
CA ALA A 131 19.34 -1.34 -0.81
C ALA A 131 18.15 -1.16 0.17
N LEU A 132 16.93 -0.90 -0.33
CA LEU A 132 15.76 -0.65 0.51
C LEU A 132 15.43 -1.76 1.49
N PRO A 133 15.38 -3.06 1.10
CA PRO A 133 15.08 -4.15 2.03
C PRO A 133 16.11 -4.27 3.16
N LEU A 134 17.38 -3.98 2.88
CA LEU A 134 18.44 -3.97 3.89
C LEU A 134 18.21 -2.82 4.90
N ILE A 135 17.97 -1.61 4.44
CA ILE A 135 17.73 -0.44 5.31
C ILE A 135 16.51 -0.69 6.20
N ARG A 136 15.43 -1.25 5.65
CA ARG A 136 14.23 -1.63 6.39
C ARG A 136 14.50 -2.74 7.40
N GLY A 137 15.32 -3.72 7.04
CA GLY A 137 15.75 -4.81 7.93
C GLY A 137 16.62 -4.33 9.09
N LEU A 138 17.42 -3.28 8.89
CA LEU A 138 18.26 -2.66 9.91
C LEU A 138 17.47 -1.82 10.93
N ALA A 139 16.23 -1.44 10.63
CA ALA A 139 15.39 -0.69 11.57
C ALA A 139 15.17 -1.45 12.88
N SER A 140 15.06 -0.72 13.99
CA SER A 140 14.83 -1.35 15.29
C SER A 140 13.42 -1.96 15.36
N PRO A 141 13.28 -3.25 15.76
CA PRO A 141 11.98 -3.88 15.95
C PRO A 141 11.19 -3.27 17.12
N ALA A 142 11.79 -2.33 17.90
CA ALA A 142 11.08 -1.54 18.89
C ALA A 142 9.87 -0.79 18.30
N TYR A 143 9.90 -0.47 17.01
CA TYR A 143 8.76 0.08 16.26
C TYR A 143 7.50 -0.79 16.44
N PHE A 144 7.61 -2.12 16.39
CA PHE A 144 6.47 -3.03 16.55
C PHE A 144 5.97 -3.10 17.99
N ILE A 145 6.87 -2.94 18.97
CA ILE A 145 6.49 -2.85 20.38
C ILE A 145 5.74 -1.56 20.66
N VAL A 146 6.26 -0.42 20.17
CA VAL A 146 5.57 0.88 20.30
C VAL A 146 4.21 0.85 19.60
N THR A 147 4.11 0.16 18.44
CA THR A 147 2.81 -0.04 17.74
C THR A 147 1.84 -0.84 18.60
N ARG A 148 2.30 -1.93 19.22
CA ARG A 148 1.52 -2.76 20.14
C ARG A 148 1.03 -1.97 21.35
N GLU A 149 1.89 -1.13 21.91
CA GLU A 149 1.60 -0.29 23.09
C GLU A 149 0.81 0.99 22.74
N ARG A 150 0.44 1.15 21.47
CA ARG A 150 -0.31 2.31 20.95
C ARG A 150 0.43 3.65 21.14
N GLY A 151 1.74 3.65 21.07
CA GLY A 151 2.58 4.86 21.11
C GLY A 151 2.46 5.70 19.84
N PHE A 152 1.26 6.06 19.43
CA PHE A 152 0.96 6.68 18.13
C PHE A 152 1.68 8.01 17.89
N GLN A 153 2.00 8.76 18.93
CA GLN A 153 2.75 10.02 18.79
C GLN A 153 4.17 9.79 18.30
N GLN A 154 4.87 8.79 18.87
CA GLN A 154 6.23 8.45 18.46
C GLN A 154 6.24 7.91 17.03
N ILE A 155 5.27 7.03 16.71
CA ILE A 155 5.12 6.49 15.35
C ILE A 155 4.86 7.63 14.38
N ALA A 156 3.93 8.52 14.69
CA ALA A 156 3.59 9.67 13.86
C ALA A 156 4.80 10.56 13.58
N GLY A 157 5.59 10.88 14.61
CA GLY A 157 6.80 11.69 14.47
C GLY A 157 7.82 11.05 13.52
N VAL A 158 8.07 9.74 13.67
CA VAL A 158 9.00 9.00 12.82
C VAL A 158 8.51 8.93 11.36
N GLU A 159 7.24 8.59 11.15
CA GLU A 159 6.67 8.46 9.80
C GLU A 159 6.62 9.81 9.07
N VAL A 160 6.22 10.88 9.76
CA VAL A 160 6.17 12.23 9.16
C VAL A 160 7.58 12.73 8.84
N ALA A 161 8.55 12.57 9.74
CA ALA A 161 9.94 12.95 9.50
C ALA A 161 10.53 12.20 8.29
N ALA A 162 10.28 10.89 8.20
CA ALA A 162 10.72 10.07 7.07
C ALA A 162 10.09 10.54 5.75
N ALA A 163 8.77 10.75 5.73
CA ALA A 163 8.06 11.20 4.54
C ALA A 163 8.47 12.62 4.11
N ALA A 164 8.72 13.52 5.06
CA ALA A 164 9.20 14.87 4.78
C ALA A 164 10.63 14.84 4.18
N THR A 165 11.51 13.99 4.72
CA THR A 165 12.87 13.81 4.18
C THR A 165 12.83 13.19 2.79
N ASP A 166 12.03 12.15 2.57
CA ASP A 166 11.83 11.54 1.27
C ASP A 166 11.32 12.56 0.24
N CYS A 167 10.35 13.39 0.63
CA CYS A 167 9.81 14.45 -0.23
C CYS A 167 10.87 15.52 -0.54
N ALA A 168 11.54 16.06 0.46
CA ALA A 168 12.50 17.15 0.31
C ALA A 168 13.73 16.71 -0.51
N VAL A 169 14.34 15.58 -0.14
CA VAL A 169 15.53 15.05 -0.83
C VAL A 169 15.17 14.60 -2.25
N GLY A 170 14.04 13.90 -2.43
CA GLY A 170 13.60 13.46 -3.75
C GLY A 170 13.32 14.63 -4.69
N LEU A 171 12.70 15.72 -4.20
CA LEU A 171 12.44 16.91 -4.99
C LEU A 171 13.75 17.66 -5.30
N ALA A 172 14.64 17.82 -4.33
CA ALA A 172 15.94 18.46 -4.54
C ALA A 172 16.77 17.73 -5.60
N CYS A 173 16.84 16.39 -5.52
CA CYS A 173 17.53 15.57 -6.51
C CYS A 173 16.86 15.63 -7.90
N ALA A 174 15.54 15.71 -7.97
CA ALA A 174 14.82 15.86 -9.23
C ALA A 174 15.15 17.22 -9.89
N LEU A 175 15.18 18.30 -9.12
CA LEU A 175 15.58 19.63 -9.58
C LEU A 175 17.05 19.70 -10.00
N ALA A 176 17.91 18.91 -9.34
CA ALA A 176 19.33 18.77 -9.71
C ALA A 176 19.56 17.88 -10.95
N GLY A 177 18.51 17.33 -11.56
CA GLY A 177 18.64 16.54 -12.79
C GLY A 177 19.06 15.08 -12.60
N ALA A 178 18.87 14.49 -11.40
CA ALA A 178 19.25 13.10 -11.12
C ALA A 178 18.38 12.05 -11.81
N GLY A 179 17.41 12.44 -12.62
CA GLY A 179 16.53 11.52 -13.38
C GLY A 179 15.78 10.54 -12.46
N ALA A 180 15.65 9.30 -12.90
CA ALA A 180 14.97 8.25 -12.14
C ALA A 180 15.56 7.99 -10.75
N ALA A 181 16.87 8.24 -10.57
CA ALA A 181 17.56 8.08 -9.29
C ALA A 181 17.00 9.03 -8.21
N ALA A 182 16.46 10.20 -8.58
CA ALA A 182 15.90 11.16 -7.63
C ALA A 182 14.79 10.55 -6.76
N ILE A 183 13.92 9.74 -7.35
CA ILE A 183 12.83 9.05 -6.63
C ILE A 183 13.39 8.11 -5.58
N LEU A 184 14.45 7.36 -5.93
CA LEU A 184 15.05 6.34 -5.07
C LEU A 184 15.96 6.96 -4.00
N ILE A 185 16.72 8.00 -4.33
CA ILE A 185 17.53 8.74 -3.35
C ILE A 185 16.64 9.32 -2.26
N GLY A 186 15.53 9.96 -2.63
CA GLY A 186 14.56 10.45 -1.66
C GLY A 186 14.03 9.34 -0.76
N LEU A 187 13.61 8.22 -1.35
CA LEU A 187 13.08 7.08 -0.61
C LEU A 187 14.14 6.44 0.31
N LEU A 188 15.37 6.27 -0.17
CA LEU A 188 16.49 5.78 0.64
C LEU A 188 16.80 6.72 1.81
N ALA A 189 16.81 8.03 1.58
CA ALA A 189 17.02 9.01 2.64
C ALA A 189 15.90 8.95 3.71
N GLY A 190 14.65 8.88 3.28
CA GLY A 190 13.50 8.75 4.19
C GLY A 190 13.54 7.46 5.01
N GLU A 191 13.76 6.30 4.36
CA GLU A 191 13.84 5.00 5.04
C GLU A 191 15.08 4.91 5.95
N SER A 192 16.21 5.52 5.57
CA SER A 192 17.41 5.60 6.41
C SER A 192 17.15 6.44 7.67
N LEU A 193 16.51 7.60 7.51
CA LEU A 193 16.10 8.42 8.65
C LEU A 193 15.11 7.68 9.55
N LYS A 194 14.11 7.02 8.98
CA LYS A 194 13.17 6.18 9.72
C LYS A 194 13.89 5.11 10.51
N SER A 195 14.80 4.37 9.88
CA SER A 195 15.62 3.36 10.55
C SER A 195 16.42 3.98 11.72
N ALA A 196 17.12 5.08 11.50
CA ALA A 196 17.87 5.78 12.53
C ALA A 196 17.00 6.27 13.70
N LEU A 197 15.86 6.88 13.41
CA LEU A 197 14.92 7.35 14.43
C LEU A 197 14.32 6.21 15.26
N THR A 198 14.10 5.02 14.69
CA THR A 198 13.64 3.85 15.46
C THR A 198 14.69 3.42 16.51
N TRP A 199 15.99 3.59 16.23
CA TRP A 199 17.06 3.31 17.20
C TRP A 199 17.22 4.41 18.24
N LEU A 200 17.07 5.66 17.85
CA LEU A 200 17.27 6.81 18.72
C LEU A 200 16.09 7.06 19.66
N ALA A 201 14.87 7.00 19.13
CA ALA A 201 13.66 7.40 19.83
C ALA A 201 12.87 6.24 20.48
N MET A 202 13.12 4.98 20.07
CA MET A 202 12.32 3.84 20.54
C MET A 202 13.15 2.87 21.39
N LYS A 203 12.48 2.24 22.35
CA LYS A 203 13.04 1.20 23.24
C LYS A 203 12.08 0.02 23.31
N PRO A 204 12.55 -1.21 23.62
CA PRO A 204 13.92 -1.61 23.96
C PRO A 204 14.84 -1.67 22.74
N ARG A 205 16.16 -1.66 22.98
CA ARG A 205 17.17 -1.83 21.93
C ARG A 205 17.52 -3.30 21.79
N PRO A 206 17.34 -3.92 20.60
CA PRO A 206 17.72 -5.31 20.40
C PRO A 206 19.25 -5.48 20.46
N ARG A 207 19.68 -6.63 20.92
CA ARG A 207 21.07 -7.07 20.78
C ARG A 207 21.11 -8.17 19.74
N LEU A 208 22.11 -8.17 18.87
CA LEU A 208 22.35 -9.28 17.95
C LEU A 208 22.56 -10.56 18.77
N ARG A 209 21.59 -11.44 18.76
CA ARG A 209 21.67 -12.75 19.39
C ARG A 209 21.13 -13.78 18.41
N PRO A 210 21.98 -14.62 17.83
CA PRO A 210 21.57 -15.66 16.88
C PRO A 210 20.91 -16.87 17.57
N HIS A 211 20.05 -16.63 18.57
CA HIS A 211 19.31 -17.69 19.22
C HIS A 211 17.97 -17.90 18.48
N TRP A 212 17.88 -19.00 17.76
CA TRP A 212 16.69 -19.38 16.99
C TRP A 212 15.58 -20.01 17.86
N SER A 213 15.85 -20.32 19.13
CA SER A 213 14.88 -20.87 20.07
C SER A 213 13.80 -19.83 20.41
N GLY A 214 12.55 -20.10 20.03
CA GLY A 214 11.40 -19.24 20.29
C GLY A 214 10.75 -18.61 19.06
N ILE A 215 11.45 -18.56 17.91
CA ILE A 215 10.85 -18.08 16.65
C ILE A 215 9.87 -19.12 16.07
N GLY A 216 10.07 -20.41 16.36
CA GLY A 216 9.20 -21.49 15.86
C GLY A 216 7.72 -21.30 16.20
N HIS A 217 7.42 -20.71 17.36
CA HIS A 217 6.04 -20.38 17.75
C HIS A 217 5.35 -19.41 16.78
N TYR A 218 6.11 -18.47 16.19
CA TYR A 218 5.59 -17.50 15.22
C TYR A 218 5.49 -18.06 13.79
N MET A 219 6.21 -19.15 13.49
CA MET A 219 6.26 -19.74 12.14
C MET A 219 4.92 -20.34 11.67
N GLY A 220 4.14 -20.91 12.60
CA GLY A 220 2.82 -21.46 12.27
C GLY A 220 1.82 -20.42 11.74
N PHE A 221 1.92 -19.19 12.26
CA PHE A 221 1.12 -18.06 11.84
C PHE A 221 1.64 -17.43 10.53
N SER A 222 2.93 -17.48 10.31
CA SER A 222 3.64 -16.89 9.18
C SER A 222 3.17 -17.41 7.82
N ARG A 223 2.89 -18.70 7.66
CA ARG A 223 2.47 -19.32 6.38
C ARG A 223 1.17 -18.72 5.81
N TRP A 224 0.21 -18.37 6.68
CA TRP A 224 -1.06 -17.78 6.25
C TRP A 224 -0.90 -16.31 5.85
N ILE A 225 -0.01 -15.58 6.55
CA ILE A 225 0.34 -14.21 6.17
C ILE A 225 1.05 -14.23 4.82
N TRP A 226 2.02 -15.12 4.64
CA TRP A 226 2.73 -15.28 3.37
C TRP A 226 1.77 -15.56 2.21
N ALA A 227 0.84 -16.49 2.37
CA ALA A 227 -0.17 -16.77 1.34
C ALA A 227 -1.02 -15.53 1.03
N GLY A 228 -1.41 -14.77 2.05
CA GLY A 228 -2.10 -13.49 1.89
C GLY A 228 -1.26 -12.45 1.13
N SER A 229 0.02 -12.35 1.44
CA SER A 229 0.97 -11.44 0.77
C SER A 229 1.15 -11.79 -0.70
N VAL A 230 1.22 -13.08 -1.05
CA VAL A 230 1.29 -13.53 -2.44
C VAL A 230 0.01 -13.20 -3.22
N VAL A 231 -1.16 -13.45 -2.64
CA VAL A 231 -2.44 -13.07 -3.27
C VAL A 231 -2.53 -11.56 -3.48
N ASN A 232 -2.14 -10.79 -2.46
CA ASN A 232 -2.10 -9.33 -2.54
C ASN A 232 -1.11 -8.83 -3.59
N LEU A 233 0.04 -9.49 -3.72
CA LEU A 233 1.03 -9.20 -4.77
C LEU A 233 0.41 -9.39 -6.16
N LEU A 234 -0.25 -10.51 -6.42
CA LEU A 234 -0.91 -10.78 -7.69
C LEU A 234 -1.98 -9.73 -8.01
N LEU A 235 -2.81 -9.37 -7.03
CA LEU A 235 -3.87 -8.39 -7.21
C LEU A 235 -3.38 -6.97 -7.50
N ASN A 236 -2.20 -6.58 -6.94
CA ASN A 236 -1.75 -5.19 -6.97
C ASN A 236 -0.51 -4.94 -7.84
N GLN A 237 0.19 -5.97 -8.29
CA GLN A 237 1.44 -5.81 -9.03
C GLN A 237 1.48 -6.56 -10.37
N PHE A 238 0.61 -7.56 -10.59
CA PHE A 238 0.63 -8.38 -11.79
C PHE A 238 0.45 -7.56 -13.08
N ASP A 239 -0.48 -6.62 -13.05
CA ASP A 239 -0.74 -5.67 -14.13
C ASP A 239 0.50 -4.86 -14.50
N LYS A 240 1.22 -4.36 -13.48
CA LYS A 240 2.42 -3.53 -13.66
C LYS A 240 3.60 -4.32 -14.22
N VAL A 241 3.74 -5.60 -13.82
CA VAL A 241 4.75 -6.50 -14.40
C VAL A 241 4.52 -6.64 -15.90
N ILE A 242 3.27 -6.88 -16.30
CA ILE A 242 2.91 -7.06 -17.72
C ILE A 242 3.11 -5.76 -18.51
N VAL A 243 2.62 -4.62 -17.99
CA VAL A 243 2.82 -3.32 -18.63
C VAL A 243 4.32 -3.02 -18.78
N GLY A 244 5.10 -3.18 -17.71
CA GLY A 244 6.53 -2.89 -17.73
C GLY A 244 7.31 -3.77 -18.69
N LYS A 245 7.00 -5.08 -18.73
CA LYS A 245 7.73 -6.04 -19.57
C LYS A 245 7.33 -5.96 -21.04
N LEU A 246 6.05 -5.81 -21.37
CA LEU A 246 5.56 -5.86 -22.74
C LEU A 246 5.48 -4.51 -23.42
N LEU A 247 5.23 -3.44 -22.65
CA LEU A 247 5.02 -2.10 -23.21
C LEU A 247 6.15 -1.11 -22.86
N GLY A 248 7.08 -1.54 -22.02
CA GLY A 248 8.27 -0.78 -21.65
C GLY A 248 8.08 0.22 -20.50
N PRO A 249 9.19 0.81 -20.02
CA PRO A 249 9.20 1.63 -18.82
C PRO A 249 8.37 2.92 -18.96
N ALA A 250 8.41 3.59 -20.09
CA ALA A 250 7.64 4.83 -20.29
C ALA A 250 6.12 4.59 -20.15
N GLN A 251 5.60 3.49 -20.74
CA GLN A 251 4.20 3.12 -20.60
C GLN A 251 3.86 2.70 -19.17
N LEU A 252 4.78 2.04 -18.46
CA LEU A 252 4.59 1.75 -17.04
C LEU A 252 4.54 3.04 -16.21
N GLY A 253 5.35 4.05 -16.52
CA GLY A 253 5.30 5.35 -15.88
C GLY A 253 3.93 6.02 -16.05
N VAL A 254 3.43 6.05 -17.29
CA VAL A 254 2.10 6.57 -17.64
C VAL A 254 0.99 5.81 -16.89
N TYR A 255 1.05 4.47 -16.90
CA TYR A 255 0.11 3.59 -16.21
C TYR A 255 0.11 3.83 -14.70
N GLN A 256 1.30 3.86 -14.10
CA GLN A 256 1.49 4.08 -12.66
C GLN A 256 1.00 5.46 -12.22
N MET A 257 1.31 6.52 -12.99
CA MET A 257 0.84 7.88 -12.71
C MET A 257 -0.68 7.96 -12.76
N SER A 258 -1.29 7.41 -13.81
CA SER A 258 -2.75 7.39 -13.97
C SER A 258 -3.45 6.67 -12.81
N SER A 259 -2.97 5.48 -12.46
CA SER A 259 -3.51 4.66 -11.38
C SER A 259 -3.34 5.35 -10.02
N LYS A 260 -2.14 5.87 -9.72
CA LYS A 260 -1.82 6.51 -8.45
C LYS A 260 -2.59 7.82 -8.27
N PHE A 261 -2.73 8.61 -9.32
CA PHE A 261 -3.48 9.86 -9.26
C PHE A 261 -4.98 9.60 -9.04
N ALA A 262 -5.56 8.62 -9.72
CA ALA A 262 -6.94 8.21 -9.48
C ALA A 262 -7.13 7.65 -8.05
N GLN A 263 -6.15 6.88 -7.54
CA GLN A 263 -6.15 6.37 -6.17
C GLN A 263 -6.20 7.50 -5.13
N MET A 264 -5.35 8.52 -5.28
CA MET A 264 -5.29 9.66 -4.36
C MET A 264 -6.63 10.42 -4.28
N LEU A 265 -7.35 10.50 -5.39
CA LEU A 265 -8.61 11.26 -5.45
C LEU A 265 -9.83 10.46 -4.95
N LEU A 266 -9.83 9.12 -5.08
CA LEU A 266 -11.04 8.32 -4.89
C LEU A 266 -10.92 7.21 -3.84
N ALA A 267 -9.79 6.49 -3.79
CA ALA A 267 -9.73 5.27 -3.00
C ALA A 267 -9.66 5.51 -1.49
N ASP A 268 -8.99 6.57 -1.07
CA ASP A 268 -8.79 6.87 0.35
C ASP A 268 -10.09 7.19 1.08
N ALA A 269 -11.04 7.82 0.40
CA ALA A 269 -12.38 8.06 0.93
C ALA A 269 -13.16 6.76 1.20
N GLY A 270 -13.05 5.78 0.30
CA GLY A 270 -13.67 4.46 0.46
C GLY A 270 -13.13 3.68 1.65
N ILE A 271 -11.81 3.73 1.86
CA ILE A 271 -11.14 3.08 3.00
C ILE A 271 -11.60 3.70 4.32
N ALA A 272 -11.59 5.03 4.43
CA ALA A 272 -12.05 5.74 5.63
C ALA A 272 -13.52 5.42 5.94
N MET A 273 -14.38 5.41 4.90
CA MET A 273 -15.79 5.06 5.05
C MET A 273 -15.98 3.62 5.54
N SER A 274 -15.21 2.66 5.02
CA SER A 274 -15.31 1.26 5.43
C SER A 274 -14.93 1.05 6.90
N GLN A 275 -13.93 1.77 7.40
CA GLN A 275 -13.51 1.72 8.80
C GLN A 275 -14.59 2.26 9.74
N TYR A 276 -15.28 3.32 9.37
CA TYR A 276 -16.41 3.89 10.11
C TYR A 276 -17.65 2.96 10.07
N LEU A 277 -17.96 2.40 8.90
CA LEU A 277 -19.16 1.59 8.69
C LEU A 277 -19.07 0.20 9.30
N PHE A 278 -17.90 -0.41 9.41
CA PHE A 278 -17.73 -1.75 9.96
C PHE A 278 -18.36 -1.92 11.36
N PRO A 279 -17.99 -1.12 12.39
CA PRO A 279 -18.60 -1.24 13.71
C PRO A 279 -20.10 -0.89 13.71
N THR A 280 -20.52 0.04 12.85
CA THR A 280 -21.94 0.44 12.70
C THR A 280 -22.76 -0.71 12.13
N PHE A 281 -22.29 -1.41 11.09
CA PHE A 281 -22.95 -2.60 10.56
C PHE A 281 -23.01 -3.72 11.60
N ALA A 282 -21.90 -3.99 12.31
CA ALA A 282 -21.86 -5.02 13.34
C ALA A 282 -22.85 -4.73 14.49
N ALA A 283 -22.98 -3.48 14.90
CA ALA A 283 -23.91 -3.07 15.95
C ALA A 283 -25.38 -3.23 15.50
N ARG A 284 -25.70 -2.86 14.23
CA ARG A 284 -27.06 -3.02 13.68
C ARG A 284 -27.41 -4.47 13.39
N PHE A 285 -26.45 -5.26 12.88
CA PHE A 285 -26.66 -6.69 12.64
C PHE A 285 -27.06 -7.44 13.92
N ARG A 286 -26.48 -7.08 15.07
CA ARG A 286 -26.84 -7.68 16.38
C ARG A 286 -28.28 -7.37 16.81
N LYS A 287 -28.90 -6.30 16.33
CA LYS A 287 -30.30 -5.97 16.64
C LYS A 287 -31.29 -6.86 15.91
N GLN A 288 -30.91 -7.54 14.82
CA GLN A 288 -31.73 -8.42 14.01
C GLN A 288 -33.02 -7.78 13.45
N ASP A 289 -33.08 -6.46 13.36
CA ASP A 289 -34.22 -5.65 12.90
C ASP A 289 -34.17 -5.31 11.39
N GLY A 290 -33.15 -5.82 10.65
CA GLY A 290 -32.94 -5.52 9.23
C GLY A 290 -32.41 -4.11 8.95
N SER A 291 -32.12 -3.31 10.00
CA SER A 291 -31.61 -1.95 9.85
C SER A 291 -30.20 -1.91 9.26
N ASP A 292 -29.42 -2.99 9.38
CA ASP A 292 -28.11 -3.19 8.75
C ASP A 292 -28.19 -3.25 7.22
N ALA A 293 -29.16 -4.01 6.69
CA ALA A 293 -29.38 -4.13 5.27
C ALA A 293 -29.93 -2.85 4.64
N THR A 294 -30.82 -2.15 5.36
CA THR A 294 -31.34 -0.83 4.93
C THR A 294 -30.22 0.21 4.87
N LEU A 295 -29.34 0.22 5.86
CA LEU A 295 -28.16 1.09 5.89
C LEU A 295 -27.24 0.78 4.70
N LEU A 296 -26.91 -0.52 4.45
CA LEU A 296 -26.09 -0.93 3.33
C LEU A 296 -26.68 -0.42 2.01
N ARG A 297 -28.00 -0.66 1.79
CA ARG A 297 -28.67 -0.22 0.57
C ARG A 297 -28.56 1.29 0.36
N ARG A 298 -28.75 2.08 1.42
CA ARG A 298 -28.57 3.55 1.36
C ARG A 298 -27.14 3.92 0.97
N PHE A 299 -26.14 3.32 1.59
CA PHE A 299 -24.73 3.63 1.26
C PHE A 299 -24.35 3.18 -0.14
N VAL A 300 -24.81 2.02 -0.61
CA VAL A 300 -24.53 1.56 -1.97
C VAL A 300 -25.22 2.45 -3.01
N LEU A 301 -26.45 2.85 -2.78
CA LEU A 301 -27.19 3.70 -3.74
C LEU A 301 -26.70 5.16 -3.70
N LEU A 302 -26.71 5.81 -2.53
CA LEU A 302 -26.33 7.21 -2.42
C LEU A 302 -24.83 7.42 -2.60
N GLY A 303 -24.01 6.54 -1.99
CA GLY A 303 -22.56 6.55 -2.17
C GLY A 303 -22.16 6.22 -3.61
N GLY A 304 -22.83 5.24 -4.22
CA GLY A 304 -22.63 4.89 -5.62
C GLY A 304 -22.99 6.05 -6.57
N LEU A 305 -24.13 6.72 -6.33
CA LEU A 305 -24.53 7.89 -7.11
C LEU A 305 -23.52 9.04 -6.93
N GLY A 306 -23.10 9.34 -5.69
CA GLY A 306 -22.09 10.34 -5.41
C GLY A 306 -20.75 10.05 -6.09
N LEU A 307 -20.27 8.79 -6.01
CA LEU A 307 -19.07 8.37 -6.71
C LEU A 307 -19.21 8.45 -8.22
N ALA A 308 -20.38 8.09 -8.79
CA ALA A 308 -20.63 8.23 -10.22
C ALA A 308 -20.55 9.69 -10.68
N ILE A 309 -21.12 10.64 -9.93
CA ILE A 309 -21.02 12.08 -10.21
C ILE A 309 -19.54 12.51 -10.16
N VAL A 310 -18.79 12.12 -9.13
CA VAL A 310 -17.36 12.45 -9.00
C VAL A 310 -16.56 11.85 -10.16
N VAL A 311 -16.81 10.60 -10.55
CA VAL A 311 -16.15 9.95 -11.69
C VAL A 311 -16.44 10.71 -12.99
N VAL A 312 -17.69 11.10 -13.24
CA VAL A 312 -18.05 11.89 -14.43
C VAL A 312 -17.31 13.23 -14.42
N ALA A 313 -17.33 13.95 -13.30
CA ALA A 313 -16.62 15.22 -13.16
C ALA A 313 -15.11 15.07 -13.41
N LEU A 314 -14.47 14.05 -12.82
CA LEU A 314 -13.05 13.77 -13.03
C LEU A 314 -12.72 13.35 -14.46
N ARG A 315 -13.60 12.62 -15.14
CA ARG A 315 -13.41 12.23 -16.54
C ARG A 315 -13.48 13.43 -17.48
N LEU A 316 -14.38 14.39 -17.20
CA LEU A 316 -14.49 15.65 -17.96
C LEU A 316 -13.31 16.57 -17.67
N ALA A 317 -12.92 16.68 -16.40
CA ALA A 317 -11.80 17.52 -15.95
C ALA A 317 -10.40 16.87 -16.13
N ALA A 318 -10.32 15.63 -16.64
CA ALA A 318 -9.06 14.86 -16.68
C ALA A 318 -7.94 15.58 -17.42
N GLU A 319 -8.23 16.10 -18.61
CA GLU A 319 -7.24 16.78 -19.47
C GLU A 319 -6.73 18.09 -18.84
N PRO A 320 -7.58 19.07 -18.45
CA PRO A 320 -7.11 20.27 -17.79
C PRO A 320 -6.43 19.98 -16.44
N LEU A 321 -6.87 18.94 -15.71
CA LEU A 321 -6.25 18.54 -14.46
C LEU A 321 -4.82 18.02 -14.66
N PHE A 322 -4.59 17.18 -15.69
CA PHE A 322 -3.25 16.69 -16.04
C PHE A 322 -2.35 17.81 -16.53
N LEU A 323 -2.84 18.69 -17.37
CA LEU A 323 -2.07 19.85 -17.85
C LEU A 323 -1.64 20.78 -16.72
N LEU A 324 -2.54 21.08 -15.79
CA LEU A 324 -2.27 21.97 -14.66
C LEU A 324 -1.27 21.35 -13.68
N VAL A 325 -1.48 20.09 -13.28
CA VAL A 325 -0.72 19.44 -12.19
C VAL A 325 0.57 18.83 -12.71
N LEU A 326 0.54 18.11 -13.81
CA LEU A 326 1.66 17.28 -14.29
C LEU A 326 2.32 17.84 -15.56
N GLY A 327 1.60 18.64 -16.33
CA GLY A 327 2.09 19.23 -17.57
C GLY A 327 1.85 18.36 -18.83
N PRO A 328 2.23 18.89 -20.01
CA PRO A 328 1.88 18.30 -21.32
C PRO A 328 2.49 16.91 -21.57
N ALA A 329 3.63 16.60 -20.98
CA ALA A 329 4.28 15.28 -21.11
C ALA A 329 3.42 14.11 -20.60
N TRP A 330 2.38 14.38 -19.82
CA TRP A 330 1.50 13.40 -19.21
C TRP A 330 0.13 13.26 -19.85
N LEU A 331 -0.14 13.96 -20.96
CA LEU A 331 -1.43 13.86 -21.67
C LEU A 331 -1.75 12.42 -22.12
N GLY A 332 -0.74 11.62 -22.46
CA GLY A 332 -0.91 10.19 -22.73
C GLY A 332 -1.46 9.37 -21.56
N ALA A 333 -1.44 9.90 -20.34
CA ALA A 333 -1.98 9.25 -19.14
C ALA A 333 -3.51 9.48 -18.97
N VAL A 334 -4.09 10.49 -19.65
CA VAL A 334 -5.51 10.85 -19.52
C VAL A 334 -6.48 9.70 -19.85
N PRO A 335 -6.31 8.94 -20.95
CA PRO A 335 -7.19 7.81 -21.24
C PRO A 335 -7.19 6.76 -20.14
N LEU A 336 -6.00 6.42 -19.61
CA LEU A 336 -5.85 5.45 -18.52
C LEU A 336 -6.45 5.99 -17.22
N PHE A 337 -6.22 7.26 -16.89
CA PHE A 337 -6.81 7.90 -15.71
C PHE A 337 -8.34 7.84 -15.74
N ARG A 338 -8.97 8.09 -16.90
CA ARG A 338 -10.43 7.99 -17.06
C ARG A 338 -10.97 6.59 -16.72
N ILE A 339 -10.20 5.53 -17.00
CA ILE A 339 -10.57 4.15 -16.66
C ILE A 339 -10.29 3.87 -15.19
N PHE A 340 -9.12 4.29 -14.69
CA PHE A 340 -8.78 4.11 -13.28
C PHE A 340 -9.70 4.88 -12.34
N ALA A 341 -10.28 6.00 -12.74
CA ALA A 341 -11.31 6.68 -11.96
C ALA A 341 -12.54 5.77 -11.73
N ILE A 342 -12.96 5.01 -12.75
CA ILE A 342 -14.04 4.01 -12.61
C ILE A 342 -13.58 2.87 -11.70
N TYR A 343 -12.39 2.32 -11.93
CA TYR A 343 -11.81 1.25 -11.14
C TYR A 343 -11.75 1.60 -9.64
N MET A 344 -11.25 2.79 -9.31
CA MET A 344 -11.12 3.26 -7.92
C MET A 344 -12.47 3.53 -7.26
N ALA A 345 -13.46 4.01 -8.02
CA ALA A 345 -14.83 4.20 -7.51
C ALA A 345 -15.49 2.86 -7.18
N ILE A 346 -15.34 1.84 -8.04
CA ILE A 346 -15.81 0.48 -7.76
C ILE A 346 -15.07 -0.08 -6.53
N GLY A 347 -13.75 0.14 -6.41
CA GLY A 347 -12.95 -0.25 -5.25
C GLY A 347 -13.43 0.38 -3.95
N ALA A 348 -13.83 1.65 -3.97
CA ALA A 348 -14.41 2.34 -2.82
C ALA A 348 -15.75 1.72 -2.38
N LEU A 349 -16.63 1.34 -3.34
CA LEU A 349 -17.86 0.61 -3.03
C LEU A 349 -17.58 -0.78 -2.48
N ILE A 350 -16.61 -1.50 -3.05
CA ILE A 350 -16.19 -2.82 -2.55
C ILE A 350 -15.69 -2.74 -1.12
N ALA A 351 -14.97 -1.69 -0.73
CA ALA A 351 -14.54 -1.51 0.65
C ALA A 351 -15.71 -1.49 1.63
N VAL A 352 -16.84 -0.88 1.26
CA VAL A 352 -18.08 -0.88 2.04
C VAL A 352 -18.71 -2.29 2.08
N LEU A 353 -18.76 -3.00 0.93
CA LEU A 353 -19.30 -4.37 0.86
C LEU A 353 -18.46 -5.34 1.72
N VAL A 354 -17.13 -5.21 1.69
CA VAL A 354 -16.22 -6.00 2.53
C VAL A 354 -16.46 -5.72 4.02
N ALA A 355 -16.63 -4.45 4.40
CA ALA A 355 -16.94 -4.09 5.78
C ALA A 355 -18.27 -4.72 6.24
N TYR A 356 -19.30 -4.68 5.39
CA TYR A 356 -20.58 -5.33 5.68
C TYR A 356 -20.46 -6.85 5.82
N LEU A 357 -19.87 -7.52 4.83
CA LEU A 357 -19.71 -8.99 4.84
C LEU A 357 -18.93 -9.49 6.06
N ARG A 358 -17.90 -8.74 6.49
CA ARG A 358 -17.16 -9.05 7.71
C ARG A 358 -18.02 -8.83 8.97
N ALA A 359 -18.84 -7.77 8.99
CA ALA A 359 -19.71 -7.45 10.11
C ALA A 359 -20.81 -8.49 10.33
N VAL A 360 -21.33 -9.09 9.25
CA VAL A 360 -22.35 -10.16 9.31
C VAL A 360 -21.76 -11.57 9.43
N GLY A 361 -20.43 -11.71 9.62
CA GLY A 361 -19.77 -13.00 9.85
C GLY A 361 -19.50 -13.83 8.60
N LEU A 362 -19.43 -13.22 7.42
CA LEU A 362 -19.15 -13.89 6.15
C LEU A 362 -17.79 -13.50 5.51
N PRO A 363 -16.67 -13.57 6.23
CA PRO A 363 -15.37 -13.22 5.66
C PRO A 363 -14.96 -14.13 4.48
N LYS A 364 -15.46 -15.37 4.42
CA LYS A 364 -15.21 -16.31 3.30
C LYS A 364 -15.67 -15.74 1.95
N ALA A 365 -16.76 -14.97 1.91
CA ALA A 365 -17.25 -14.35 0.69
C ALA A 365 -16.29 -13.30 0.13
N THR A 366 -15.58 -12.58 1.00
CA THR A 366 -14.58 -11.60 0.57
C THR A 366 -13.34 -12.28 -0.04
N THR A 367 -12.89 -13.40 0.53
CA THR A 367 -11.79 -14.18 -0.03
C THR A 367 -12.16 -14.80 -1.38
N GLN A 368 -13.38 -15.35 -1.51
CA GLN A 368 -13.89 -15.88 -2.79
C GLN A 368 -13.93 -14.80 -3.87
N ALA A 369 -14.37 -13.58 -3.53
CA ALA A 369 -14.37 -12.44 -4.45
C ALA A 369 -12.96 -12.09 -4.93
N SER A 370 -11.95 -12.10 -4.04
CA SER A 370 -10.54 -11.89 -4.41
C SER A 370 -10.02 -12.98 -5.35
N VAL A 371 -10.38 -14.25 -5.11
CA VAL A 371 -10.02 -15.36 -6.01
C VAL A 371 -10.66 -15.16 -7.38
N ILE A 372 -11.95 -14.81 -7.44
CA ILE A 372 -12.66 -14.53 -8.70
C ILE A 372 -11.94 -13.40 -9.45
N GLN A 373 -11.58 -12.31 -8.76
CA GLN A 373 -10.84 -11.20 -9.37
C GLN A 373 -9.52 -11.68 -9.98
N VAL A 374 -8.72 -12.48 -9.25
CA VAL A 374 -7.44 -13.04 -9.76
C VAL A 374 -7.70 -13.92 -10.98
N CYS A 375 -8.69 -14.82 -10.95
CA CYS A 375 -9.00 -15.69 -12.10
C CYS A 375 -9.38 -14.88 -13.34
N VAL A 376 -10.23 -13.86 -13.16
CA VAL A 376 -10.62 -12.98 -14.28
C VAL A 376 -9.41 -12.23 -14.82
N LEU A 377 -8.52 -11.71 -13.96
CA LEU A 377 -7.31 -11.03 -14.38
C LEU A 377 -6.38 -11.95 -15.19
N LEU A 378 -6.11 -13.13 -14.67
CA LEU A 378 -5.24 -14.10 -15.35
C LEU A 378 -5.79 -14.53 -16.72
N ALA A 379 -7.12 -14.63 -16.85
CA ALA A 379 -7.78 -15.00 -18.09
C ALA A 379 -7.82 -13.84 -19.10
N THR A 380 -8.05 -12.60 -18.65
CA THR A 380 -8.34 -11.48 -19.55
C THR A 380 -7.13 -10.63 -19.90
N VAL A 381 -6.16 -10.47 -18.99
CA VAL A 381 -5.00 -9.58 -19.19
C VAL A 381 -4.16 -9.96 -20.40
N PRO A 382 -3.83 -11.24 -20.68
CA PRO A 382 -3.03 -11.60 -21.87
C PRO A 382 -3.70 -11.13 -23.17
N PHE A 383 -5.00 -11.39 -23.33
CA PHE A 383 -5.76 -10.96 -24.52
C PHE A 383 -5.88 -9.44 -24.59
N ALA A 384 -6.25 -8.80 -23.47
CA ALA A 384 -6.42 -7.36 -23.39
C ALA A 384 -5.12 -6.61 -23.71
N THR A 385 -3.98 -7.12 -23.28
CA THR A 385 -2.66 -6.55 -23.58
C THR A 385 -2.36 -6.62 -25.07
N HIS A 386 -2.64 -7.78 -25.69
CA HIS A 386 -2.34 -8.00 -27.10
C HIS A 386 -3.13 -7.04 -28.03
N TYR A 387 -4.42 -6.82 -27.75
CA TYR A 387 -5.30 -6.02 -28.61
C TYR A 387 -5.34 -4.52 -28.28
N TRP A 388 -5.25 -4.15 -27.00
CA TRP A 388 -5.47 -2.77 -26.53
C TRP A 388 -4.34 -2.23 -25.63
N GLY A 389 -3.24 -2.95 -25.48
CA GLY A 389 -2.08 -2.51 -24.68
C GLY A 389 -2.46 -2.18 -23.22
N ALA A 390 -1.91 -1.06 -22.71
CA ALA A 390 -2.13 -0.63 -21.32
C ALA A 390 -3.61 -0.30 -21.01
N VAL A 391 -4.35 0.22 -22.00
CA VAL A 391 -5.79 0.52 -21.86
C VAL A 391 -6.59 -0.76 -21.67
N GLY A 392 -6.25 -1.82 -22.41
CA GLY A 392 -6.86 -3.14 -22.25
C GLY A 392 -6.64 -3.72 -20.86
N ILE A 393 -5.41 -3.61 -20.32
CA ILE A 393 -5.11 -4.06 -18.96
C ILE A 393 -5.94 -3.30 -17.93
N ALA A 394 -6.07 -1.98 -18.05
CA ALA A 394 -6.89 -1.19 -17.15
C ALA A 394 -8.38 -1.59 -17.19
N TRP A 395 -8.91 -1.93 -18.36
CA TRP A 395 -10.28 -2.47 -18.48
C TRP A 395 -10.40 -3.90 -17.92
N ALA A 396 -9.40 -4.76 -18.12
CA ALA A 396 -9.38 -6.11 -17.52
C ALA A 396 -9.38 -6.03 -15.98
N MET A 397 -8.59 -5.11 -15.40
CA MET A 397 -8.60 -4.82 -13.96
C MET A 397 -10.00 -4.39 -13.48
N THR A 398 -10.63 -3.48 -14.23
CA THR A 398 -11.98 -2.97 -13.91
C THR A 398 -13.04 -4.08 -14.00
N LEU A 399 -12.94 -4.95 -15.01
CA LEU A 399 -13.82 -6.12 -15.16
C LEU A 399 -13.66 -7.10 -14.00
N GLY A 400 -12.42 -7.47 -13.65
CA GLY A 400 -12.16 -8.37 -12.53
C GLY A 400 -12.72 -7.85 -11.21
N LEU A 401 -12.55 -6.56 -10.95
CA LEU A 401 -13.10 -5.90 -9.76
C LEU A 401 -14.64 -5.85 -9.80
N SER A 402 -15.25 -5.63 -10.96
CA SER A 402 -16.69 -5.63 -11.13
C SER A 402 -17.30 -7.03 -10.91
N CYS A 403 -16.63 -8.09 -11.38
CA CYS A 403 -17.04 -9.48 -11.11
C CYS A 403 -16.97 -9.80 -9.61
N ALA A 404 -15.93 -9.35 -8.91
CA ALA A 404 -15.81 -9.49 -7.46
C ALA A 404 -16.95 -8.77 -6.72
N ALA A 405 -17.28 -7.53 -7.13
CA ALA A 405 -18.42 -6.79 -6.59
C ALA A 405 -19.75 -7.51 -6.81
N GLY A 406 -19.98 -8.03 -8.03
CA GLY A 406 -21.15 -8.80 -8.38
C GLY A 406 -21.32 -10.04 -7.50
N TRP A 407 -20.22 -10.79 -7.27
CA TRP A 407 -20.22 -11.94 -6.36
C TRP A 407 -20.60 -11.56 -4.93
N MET A 408 -20.00 -10.46 -4.41
CA MET A 408 -20.34 -10.00 -3.05
C MET A 408 -21.82 -9.62 -2.93
N LEU A 409 -22.37 -8.90 -3.91
CA LEU A 409 -23.78 -8.53 -3.94
C LEU A 409 -24.70 -9.76 -4.04
N TYR A 410 -24.34 -10.76 -4.84
CA TYR A 410 -25.06 -12.03 -4.92
C TYR A 410 -25.11 -12.75 -3.57
N ARG A 411 -23.97 -12.85 -2.87
CA ARG A 411 -23.90 -13.46 -1.54
C ARG A 411 -24.72 -12.71 -0.48
N ILE A 412 -24.75 -11.36 -0.55
CA ILE A 412 -25.58 -10.53 0.33
C ILE A 412 -27.08 -10.77 0.08
N ARG A 413 -27.50 -10.88 -1.20
CA ARG A 413 -28.90 -11.21 -1.53
C ARG A 413 -29.31 -12.60 -1.02
N GLY A 414 -28.43 -13.61 -1.14
CA GLY A 414 -28.70 -14.96 -0.64
C GLY A 414 -28.93 -15.01 0.87
N LEU A 415 -28.25 -14.17 1.65
CA LEU A 415 -28.47 -14.06 3.11
C LEU A 415 -29.86 -13.54 3.48
N ARG A 416 -30.44 -12.67 2.66
CA ARG A 416 -31.77 -12.11 2.93
C ARG A 416 -32.86 -13.15 2.69
N ASN A 417 -32.74 -13.91 1.60
CA ASN A 417 -33.73 -14.95 1.26
C ASN A 417 -33.77 -16.06 2.32
N THR A 418 -32.63 -16.39 2.97
CA THR A 418 -32.58 -17.38 4.07
C THR A 418 -33.07 -16.85 5.41
N LYS A 419 -33.21 -15.53 5.59
CA LYS A 419 -33.81 -14.94 6.81
C LYS A 419 -35.32 -14.67 6.67
N GLU A 420 -35.81 -14.59 5.45
CA GLU A 420 -37.23 -14.36 5.13
C GLU A 420 -38.01 -15.71 4.92
N ALA A 421 -37.27 -16.83 4.78
CA ALA A 421 -37.81 -18.21 4.77
C ALA A 421 -37.67 -18.84 6.17
#